data_35b1d12a96b06e2ccb2be87a68847433
#
_entry.id   35b1d12a96b06e2ccb2be87a68847433
#
_cell.length_a   1.000
_cell.length_b   1.000
_cell.length_c   1.000
_cell.angle_alpha   90.00
_cell.angle_beta   90.00
_cell.angle_gamma   90.00
#
_symmetry.space_group_name_H-M   'P 1'
#
loop_
_entity.id
_entity.type
_entity.pdbx_description
1 polymer ?
#
loop_
_entity_poly.entity_id
_entity_poly.type
_entity_poly.pdbx_seq_one_letter_code
_entity_poly.pdbx_strand_id
1 'polypeptide(L)'
;MKSAALQLHNAANDNGLELPLSWARFGICVFPIAAETKLPLIKRWPEQATTDLAVIEAWARRFPGCAWGASTGDSVFAVDIDVPHASKPDAANGFATLASLQWQVPDTVTQVTMRGGMHALFRAPPRESGWYAKTQAGAAMPADWCAHYGVPAGYRLPGVDVRGSGGYVR
;
A
#
# COMPACT_ATOMS: atom_id res chain seq x y z
N MET A 1 1.14 -23.15 13.80
CA MET A 1 0.99 -23.13 12.31
C MET A 1 1.90 -22.02 11.82
N LYS A 2 2.96 -22.33 11.04
CA LYS A 2 3.91 -21.32 10.54
C LYS A 2 3.23 -20.48 9.46
N SER A 3 3.06 -19.19 9.70
CA SER A 3 2.61 -18.20 8.71
C SER A 3 3.66 -18.14 7.60
N ALA A 4 3.27 -18.50 6.39
CA ALA A 4 4.11 -18.30 5.21
C ALA A 4 4.04 -16.81 4.85
N ALA A 5 4.96 -16.02 5.36
CA ALA A 5 5.19 -14.67 4.86
C ALA A 5 5.61 -14.80 3.40
N LEU A 6 4.72 -14.39 2.49
CA LEU A 6 5.00 -14.32 1.07
C LEU A 6 5.99 -13.18 0.84
N GLN A 7 7.28 -13.48 0.87
CA GLN A 7 8.31 -12.54 0.43
C GLN A 7 8.22 -12.44 -1.10
N LEU A 8 7.57 -11.39 -1.57
CA LEU A 8 7.60 -11.03 -2.99
C LEU A 8 9.02 -10.56 -3.34
N HIS A 9 9.84 -11.46 -3.84
CA HIS A 9 11.15 -11.14 -4.37
C HIS A 9 10.98 -10.32 -5.65
N ASN A 10 11.69 -9.19 -5.74
CA ASN A 10 11.95 -8.50 -7.00
C ASN A 10 12.81 -9.43 -7.87
N ALA A 11 12.19 -10.27 -8.66
CA ALA A 11 12.87 -11.06 -9.67
C ALA A 11 13.26 -10.13 -10.84
N ALA A 12 14.55 -9.84 -10.94
CA ALA A 12 15.13 -8.98 -11.97
C ALA A 12 15.11 -9.58 -13.41
N ASN A 13 14.38 -10.66 -13.66
CA ASN A 13 14.40 -11.40 -14.91
C ASN A 13 13.04 -11.76 -15.51
N ASP A 14 11.95 -11.29 -14.94
CA ASP A 14 10.63 -11.44 -15.56
C ASP A 14 10.12 -10.05 -15.96
N ASN A 15 9.44 -9.92 -17.09
CA ASN A 15 8.96 -8.66 -17.70
C ASN A 15 8.10 -7.76 -16.78
N GLY A 16 8.32 -7.79 -15.47
CA GLY A 16 7.56 -7.04 -14.45
C GLY A 16 6.10 -7.51 -14.32
N LEU A 17 5.75 -8.63 -14.95
CA LEU A 17 4.38 -9.11 -15.04
C LEU A 17 4.00 -10.10 -13.91
N GLU A 18 4.95 -10.80 -13.32
CA GLU A 18 4.68 -11.80 -12.29
C GLU A 18 4.00 -11.20 -11.05
N LEU A 19 4.47 -10.04 -10.60
CA LEU A 19 3.91 -9.35 -9.43
C LEU A 19 2.43 -8.97 -9.61
N PRO A 20 2.02 -8.26 -10.69
CA PRO A 20 0.62 -7.90 -10.87
C PRO A 20 -0.28 -9.12 -11.09
N LEU A 21 0.18 -10.16 -11.77
CA LEU A 21 -0.57 -11.41 -11.90
C LEU A 21 -0.73 -12.14 -10.56
N SER A 22 0.29 -12.12 -9.72
CA SER A 22 0.21 -12.66 -8.36
C SER A 22 -0.81 -11.89 -7.52
N TRP A 23 -0.77 -10.56 -7.53
CA TRP A 23 -1.75 -9.72 -6.82
C TRP A 23 -3.17 -9.99 -7.30
N ALA A 24 -3.38 -10.08 -8.62
CA ALA A 24 -4.69 -10.37 -9.20
C ALA A 24 -5.24 -11.74 -8.74
N ARG A 25 -4.38 -12.77 -8.67
CA ARG A 25 -4.76 -14.09 -8.14
C ARG A 25 -5.17 -14.06 -6.67
N PHE A 26 -4.65 -13.10 -5.90
CA PHE A 26 -5.08 -12.84 -4.52
C PHE A 26 -6.32 -11.94 -4.40
N GLY A 27 -6.94 -11.57 -5.53
CA GLY A 27 -8.12 -10.73 -5.55
C GLY A 27 -7.83 -9.24 -5.39
N ILE A 28 -6.58 -8.81 -5.60
CA ILE A 28 -6.18 -7.40 -5.56
C ILE A 28 -6.24 -6.83 -6.98
N CYS A 29 -7.10 -5.85 -7.19
CA CYS A 29 -7.20 -5.18 -8.49
C CYS A 29 -5.94 -4.36 -8.79
N VAL A 30 -5.39 -4.52 -10.00
CA VAL A 30 -4.17 -3.85 -10.44
C VAL A 30 -4.41 -3.01 -11.68
N PHE A 31 -3.51 -2.07 -11.94
CA PHE A 31 -3.51 -1.24 -13.14
C PHE A 31 -2.09 -0.73 -13.44
N PRO A 32 -1.79 -0.39 -14.72
CA PRO A 32 -0.47 0.08 -15.11
C PRO A 32 -0.24 1.54 -14.71
N ILE A 33 0.95 1.83 -14.19
CA ILE A 33 1.41 3.18 -13.83
C ILE A 33 2.75 3.48 -14.51
N ALA A 34 3.01 4.76 -14.76
CA ALA A 34 4.31 5.20 -15.24
C ALA A 34 5.39 4.94 -14.18
N ALA A 35 6.47 4.26 -14.58
CA ALA A 35 7.52 3.83 -13.66
C ALA A 35 8.16 4.99 -12.88
N GLU A 36 8.36 6.12 -13.54
CA GLU A 36 9.05 7.29 -12.99
C GLU A 36 8.10 8.22 -12.20
N THR A 37 6.97 8.56 -12.80
CA THR A 37 6.04 9.55 -12.22
C THR A 37 5.02 8.94 -11.27
N LYS A 38 4.85 7.63 -11.29
CA LYS A 38 3.82 6.87 -10.56
C LYS A 38 2.38 7.22 -10.97
N LEU A 39 2.18 7.97 -12.07
CA LEU A 39 0.86 8.32 -12.55
C LEU A 39 0.21 7.16 -13.30
N PRO A 40 -1.11 6.95 -13.16
CA PRO A 40 -1.84 5.95 -13.91
C PRO A 40 -1.69 6.15 -15.43
N LEU A 41 -1.43 5.08 -16.17
CA LEU A 41 -1.33 5.08 -17.64
C LEU A 41 -2.68 4.89 -18.33
N ILE A 42 -3.72 4.60 -17.55
CA ILE A 42 -5.09 4.45 -18.03
C ILE A 42 -6.00 5.51 -17.40
N LYS A 43 -6.97 6.00 -18.17
CA LYS A 43 -7.99 6.92 -17.66
C LYS A 43 -8.95 6.17 -16.73
N ARG A 44 -9.53 6.89 -15.76
CA ARG A 44 -10.53 6.29 -14.84
C ARG A 44 -10.03 5.00 -14.19
N TRP A 45 -8.76 4.98 -13.79
CA TRP A 45 -8.12 3.79 -13.20
C TRP A 45 -8.90 3.17 -12.03
N PRO A 46 -9.62 3.93 -11.18
CA PRO A 46 -10.35 3.32 -10.07
C PRO A 46 -11.45 2.34 -10.54
N GLU A 47 -12.09 2.63 -11.69
CA GLU A 47 -13.13 1.77 -12.25
C GLU A 47 -12.57 0.68 -13.17
N GLN A 48 -11.35 0.87 -13.69
CA GLN A 48 -10.72 -0.05 -14.63
C GLN A 48 -9.75 -1.02 -13.98
N ALA A 49 -9.26 -0.73 -12.76
CA ALA A 49 -8.42 -1.66 -12.03
C ALA A 49 -9.08 -3.04 -11.95
N THR A 50 -8.31 -4.10 -12.23
CA THR A 50 -8.90 -5.42 -12.48
C THR A 50 -8.05 -6.56 -11.92
N THR A 51 -8.68 -7.70 -11.71
CA THR A 51 -8.03 -8.99 -11.45
C THR A 51 -8.03 -9.89 -12.69
N ASP A 52 -8.55 -9.43 -13.83
CA ASP A 52 -8.54 -10.19 -15.08
C ASP A 52 -7.12 -10.29 -15.64
N LEU A 53 -6.57 -11.51 -15.64
CA LEU A 53 -5.19 -11.78 -16.06
C LEU A 53 -4.98 -11.43 -17.53
N ALA A 54 -5.97 -11.66 -18.40
CA ALA A 54 -5.84 -11.36 -19.84
C ALA A 54 -5.77 -9.84 -20.10
N VAL A 55 -6.51 -9.05 -19.34
CA VAL A 55 -6.47 -7.59 -19.39
C VAL A 55 -5.11 -7.08 -18.88
N ILE A 56 -4.60 -7.65 -17.78
CA ILE A 56 -3.28 -7.29 -17.22
C ILE A 56 -2.18 -7.58 -18.25
N GLU A 57 -2.19 -8.75 -18.88
CA GLU A 57 -1.25 -9.09 -19.94
C GLU A 57 -1.35 -8.17 -21.16
N ALA A 58 -2.57 -7.78 -21.54
CA ALA A 58 -2.79 -6.82 -22.63
C ALA A 58 -2.20 -5.45 -22.27
N TRP A 59 -2.33 -4.99 -21.03
CA TRP A 59 -1.70 -3.76 -20.59
C TRP A 59 -0.17 -3.85 -20.57
N ALA A 60 0.40 -4.99 -20.14
CA ALA A 60 1.84 -5.18 -20.17
C ALA A 60 2.41 -5.06 -21.59
N ARG A 61 1.70 -5.62 -22.59
CA ARG A 61 2.07 -5.46 -24.01
C ARG A 61 1.90 -4.02 -24.52
N ARG A 62 0.86 -3.32 -24.06
CA ARG A 62 0.57 -1.94 -24.48
C ARG A 62 1.50 -0.91 -23.84
N PHE A 63 1.97 -1.17 -22.63
CA PHE A 63 2.78 -0.26 -21.82
C PHE A 63 4.06 -0.96 -21.37
N PRO A 64 4.96 -1.29 -22.30
CA PRO A 64 6.19 -2.01 -21.94
C PRO A 64 7.02 -1.19 -20.94
N GLY A 65 7.52 -1.86 -19.88
CA GLY A 65 8.29 -1.21 -18.82
C GLY A 65 7.47 -0.39 -17.83
N CYS A 66 6.13 -0.46 -17.86
CA CYS A 66 5.32 0.17 -16.83
C CYS A 66 5.58 -0.47 -15.45
N ALA A 67 5.31 0.29 -14.41
CA ALA A 67 5.11 -0.25 -13.07
C ALA A 67 3.63 -0.56 -12.84
N TRP A 68 3.30 -1.17 -11.70
CA TRP A 68 1.94 -1.58 -11.40
C TRP A 68 1.46 -0.95 -10.10
N GLY A 69 0.23 -0.43 -10.13
CA GLY A 69 -0.50 0.02 -8.96
C GLY A 69 -1.45 -1.07 -8.49
N ALA A 70 -1.48 -1.34 -7.20
CA ALA A 70 -2.48 -2.17 -6.54
C ALA A 70 -3.53 -1.26 -5.92
N SER A 71 -4.78 -1.37 -6.38
CA SER A 71 -5.90 -0.58 -5.85
C SER A 71 -6.19 -0.96 -4.39
N THR A 72 -6.43 0.05 -3.56
CA THR A 72 -6.74 -0.14 -2.14
C THR A 72 -8.16 0.33 -1.81
N GLY A 73 -8.73 -0.23 -0.74
CA GLY A 73 -10.03 0.14 -0.19
C GLY A 73 -11.09 -0.95 -0.26
N ASP A 74 -11.09 -1.80 -1.26
CA ASP A 74 -12.11 -2.85 -1.43
C ASP A 74 -11.66 -4.20 -0.86
N SER A 75 -10.58 -4.76 -1.38
CA SER A 75 -10.05 -6.06 -0.92
C SER A 75 -8.93 -5.92 0.09
N VAL A 76 -8.16 -4.85 -0.03
CA VAL A 76 -7.01 -4.56 0.83
C VAL A 76 -6.94 -3.07 1.16
N PHE A 77 -6.31 -2.75 2.28
CA PHE A 77 -5.77 -1.42 2.56
C PHE A 77 -4.30 -1.55 2.93
N ALA A 78 -3.56 -0.46 2.85
CA ALA A 78 -2.17 -0.47 3.26
C ALA A 78 -1.90 0.60 4.33
N VAL A 79 -1.02 0.25 5.25
CA VAL A 79 -0.31 1.21 6.10
C VAL A 79 1.00 1.51 5.41
N ASP A 80 1.18 2.77 5.03
CA ASP A 80 2.35 3.27 4.31
C ASP A 80 3.26 3.97 5.33
N ILE A 81 4.42 3.40 5.58
CA ILE A 81 5.41 3.88 6.57
C ILE A 81 6.53 4.57 5.80
N ASP A 82 6.50 5.88 5.82
CA ASP A 82 7.47 6.71 5.14
C ASP A 82 8.75 6.91 5.96
N VAL A 83 9.85 7.19 5.25
CA VAL A 83 11.14 7.58 5.83
C VAL A 83 11.65 8.86 5.19
N PRO A 84 12.48 9.66 5.89
CA PRO A 84 13.18 10.77 5.29
C PRO A 84 13.99 10.33 4.06
N HIS A 85 14.09 11.20 3.06
CA HIS A 85 14.87 10.92 1.86
C HIS A 85 15.51 12.23 1.33
N ALA A 86 16.43 12.12 0.36
CA ALA A 86 17.25 13.23 -0.13
C ALA A 86 16.45 14.48 -0.54
N SER A 87 15.24 14.31 -1.13
CA SER A 87 14.40 15.46 -1.51
C SER A 87 13.49 15.97 -0.38
N LYS A 88 13.41 15.27 0.75
CA LYS A 88 12.66 15.64 1.96
C LYS A 88 13.38 15.14 3.21
N PRO A 89 14.54 15.70 3.55
CA PRO A 89 15.36 15.23 4.68
C PRO A 89 14.67 15.42 6.04
N ASP A 90 13.83 16.44 6.16
CA ASP A 90 13.08 16.77 7.39
C ASP A 90 11.72 16.06 7.48
N ALA A 91 11.42 15.15 6.57
CA ALA A 91 10.18 14.37 6.65
C ALA A 91 10.19 13.50 7.92
N ALA A 92 9.00 13.25 8.45
CA ALA A 92 8.86 12.36 9.60
C ALA A 92 9.30 10.93 9.22
N ASN A 93 9.91 10.24 10.19
CA ASN A 93 10.24 8.82 10.07
C ASN A 93 9.15 7.98 10.73
N GLY A 94 8.33 7.33 9.93
CA GLY A 94 7.21 6.53 10.43
C GLY A 94 7.65 5.36 11.31
N PHE A 95 8.79 4.72 11.03
CA PHE A 95 9.30 3.67 11.91
C PHE A 95 9.69 4.21 13.29
N ALA A 96 10.28 5.41 13.36
CA ALA A 96 10.59 6.06 14.64
C ALA A 96 9.30 6.41 15.39
N THR A 97 8.26 6.87 14.67
CA THR A 97 6.93 7.13 15.25
C THR A 97 6.34 5.86 15.86
N LEU A 98 6.33 4.75 15.14
CA LEU A 98 5.82 3.48 15.65
C LEU A 98 6.65 2.96 16.84
N ALA A 99 7.97 3.05 16.75
CA ALA A 99 8.87 2.65 17.84
C ALA A 99 8.65 3.45 19.13
N SER A 100 8.39 4.77 19.03
CA SER A 100 8.08 5.62 20.20
C SER A 100 6.82 5.23 20.93
N LEU A 101 5.87 4.60 20.22
CA LEU A 101 4.64 4.05 20.74
C LEU A 101 4.76 2.57 21.12
N GLN A 102 5.94 1.98 21.01
CA GLN A 102 6.18 0.54 21.19
C GLN A 102 5.26 -0.33 20.35
N TRP A 103 4.81 0.18 19.21
CA TRP A 103 3.90 -0.52 18.32
C TRP A 103 4.67 -1.25 17.21
N GLN A 104 4.32 -2.50 16.99
CA GLN A 104 4.90 -3.33 15.94
C GLN A 104 3.86 -3.58 14.85
N VAL A 105 4.30 -3.51 13.59
CA VAL A 105 3.45 -3.92 12.47
C VAL A 105 3.17 -5.41 12.61
N PRO A 106 1.90 -5.83 12.66
CA PRO A 106 1.56 -7.25 12.72
C PRO A 106 2.11 -8.01 11.50
N ASP A 107 2.30 -9.33 11.64
CA ASP A 107 2.69 -10.19 10.52
C ASP A 107 1.67 -10.08 9.39
N THR A 108 2.12 -9.54 8.27
CA THR A 108 1.31 -9.34 7.07
C THR A 108 2.20 -9.27 5.84
N VAL A 109 1.58 -9.20 4.66
CA VAL A 109 2.33 -8.95 3.43
C VAL A 109 2.94 -7.56 3.48
N THR A 110 4.25 -7.46 3.34
CA THR A 110 4.96 -6.19 3.32
C THR A 110 5.73 -6.01 2.03
N GLN A 111 5.85 -4.76 1.60
CA GLN A 111 6.65 -4.35 0.45
C GLN A 111 7.55 -3.18 0.85
N VAL A 112 8.84 -3.33 0.63
CA VAL A 112 9.79 -2.22 0.80
C VAL A 112 9.63 -1.25 -0.37
N THR A 113 9.46 0.04 -0.07
CA THR A 113 9.38 1.08 -1.09
C THR A 113 10.77 1.46 -1.61
N MET A 114 10.83 2.06 -2.80
CA MET A 114 12.11 2.49 -3.41
C MET A 114 12.92 3.48 -2.55
N ARG A 115 12.29 4.13 -1.59
CA ARG A 115 12.92 5.11 -0.69
C ARG A 115 13.24 4.53 0.69
N GLY A 116 13.07 3.21 0.88
CA GLY A 116 13.35 2.53 2.15
C GLY A 116 12.20 2.56 3.15
N GLY A 117 11.05 3.13 2.81
CA GLY A 117 9.81 2.97 3.55
C GLY A 117 9.18 1.60 3.35
N MET A 118 7.99 1.38 3.89
CA MET A 118 7.29 0.09 3.81
C MET A 118 5.79 0.27 3.61
N HIS A 119 5.21 -0.50 2.70
CA HIS A 119 3.77 -0.76 2.69
C HIS A 119 3.49 -2.06 3.44
N ALA A 120 2.65 -2.03 4.45
CA ALA A 120 2.09 -3.20 5.10
C ALA A 120 0.63 -3.35 4.65
N LEU A 121 0.31 -4.47 3.98
CA LEU A 121 -1.00 -4.70 3.38
C LEU A 121 -1.86 -5.55 4.30
N PHE A 122 -3.08 -5.11 4.51
CA PHE A 122 -4.07 -5.80 5.32
C PHE A 122 -5.32 -6.08 4.49
N ARG A 123 -5.97 -7.20 4.75
CA ARG A 123 -7.27 -7.50 4.15
C ARG A 123 -8.31 -6.54 4.68
N ALA A 124 -9.04 -5.90 3.78
CA ALA A 124 -10.18 -5.08 4.17
C ALA A 124 -11.33 -5.98 4.66
N PRO A 125 -12.03 -5.62 5.74
CA PRO A 125 -13.27 -6.28 6.12
C PRO A 125 -14.31 -6.19 4.99
N PRO A 126 -15.28 -7.13 4.94
CA PRO A 126 -16.37 -7.05 3.97
C PRO A 126 -17.12 -5.71 4.06
N ARG A 127 -17.58 -5.19 2.93
CA ARG A 127 -18.31 -3.89 2.87
C ARG A 127 -19.57 -3.89 3.74
N GLU A 128 -20.24 -5.03 3.90
CA GLU A 128 -21.42 -5.19 4.74
C GLU A 128 -21.15 -4.92 6.22
N SER A 129 -19.89 -4.93 6.65
CA SER A 129 -19.50 -4.56 8.02
C SER A 129 -19.66 -3.05 8.31
N GLY A 130 -19.86 -2.23 7.27
CA GLY A 130 -19.86 -0.78 7.37
C GLY A 130 -18.47 -0.16 7.59
N TRP A 131 -17.43 -0.99 7.69
CA TRP A 131 -16.07 -0.53 7.86
C TRP A 131 -15.41 -0.22 6.51
N TYR A 132 -14.65 0.85 6.45
CA TYR A 132 -13.78 1.14 5.31
C TYR A 132 -12.58 1.98 5.74
N ALA A 133 -11.42 1.71 5.14
CA ALA A 133 -10.25 2.55 5.29
C ALA A 133 -10.36 3.75 4.35
N LYS A 134 -10.21 4.97 4.89
CA LYS A 134 -9.99 6.16 4.06
C LYS A 134 -8.52 6.30 3.74
N THR A 135 -8.20 6.74 2.53
CA THR A 135 -6.86 7.25 2.22
C THR A 135 -6.64 8.55 3.01
N GLN A 136 -5.58 8.59 3.82
CA GLN A 136 -5.25 9.77 4.62
C GLN A 136 -3.75 9.86 4.92
N ALA A 137 -3.21 11.05 4.84
CA ALA A 137 -1.87 11.38 5.30
C ALA A 137 -1.86 11.56 6.82
N GLY A 138 -0.90 10.92 7.49
CA GLY A 138 -0.86 10.85 8.94
C GLY A 138 -2.06 10.05 9.47
N ALA A 139 -1.90 8.75 9.67
CA ALA A 139 -2.96 7.89 10.19
C ALA A 139 -3.54 8.45 11.48
N ALA A 140 -4.85 8.65 11.55
CA ALA A 140 -5.50 9.14 12.76
C ALA A 140 -5.54 8.04 13.82
N MET A 141 -5.07 8.35 15.01
CA MET A 141 -5.13 7.45 16.15
C MET A 141 -6.51 7.52 16.81
N PRO A 142 -7.17 6.38 17.09
CA PRO A 142 -8.43 6.33 17.85
C PRO A 142 -8.30 7.02 19.22
N ALA A 143 -9.40 7.58 19.71
CA ALA A 143 -9.37 8.39 20.94
C ALA A 143 -8.95 7.60 22.20
N ASP A 144 -9.38 6.34 22.31
CA ASP A 144 -8.99 5.40 23.36
C ASP A 144 -7.48 5.07 23.30
N TRP A 145 -6.92 4.96 22.11
CA TRP A 145 -5.48 4.78 21.91
C TRP A 145 -4.70 6.06 22.25
N CYS A 146 -5.23 7.23 21.87
CA CYS A 146 -4.62 8.50 22.29
C CYS A 146 -4.48 8.59 23.81
N ALA A 147 -5.53 8.21 24.54
CA ALA A 147 -5.51 8.18 26.01
C ALA A 147 -4.51 7.15 26.55
N HIS A 148 -4.47 5.94 25.96
CA HIS A 148 -3.55 4.88 26.37
C HIS A 148 -2.08 5.27 26.19
N TYR A 149 -1.74 5.92 25.07
CA TYR A 149 -0.37 6.35 24.76
C TYR A 149 -0.02 7.75 25.28
N GLY A 150 -0.95 8.42 25.98
CA GLY A 150 -0.72 9.77 26.54
C GLY A 150 -0.52 10.87 25.48
N VAL A 151 -1.06 10.70 24.29
CA VAL A 151 -1.01 11.71 23.21
C VAL A 151 -2.35 12.46 23.11
N PRO A 152 -2.36 13.70 22.54
CA PRO A 152 -3.59 14.47 22.41
C PRO A 152 -4.67 13.77 21.58
N ALA A 153 -5.93 13.98 21.91
CA ALA A 153 -7.05 13.51 21.08
C ALA A 153 -6.93 14.04 19.65
N GLY A 154 -7.13 13.15 18.67
CA GLY A 154 -6.95 13.47 17.25
C GLY A 154 -5.50 13.46 16.78
N TYR A 155 -4.58 12.93 17.59
CA TYR A 155 -3.17 12.76 17.19
C TYR A 155 -3.07 11.98 15.88
N ARG A 156 -2.22 12.47 15.01
CA ARG A 156 -1.89 11.81 13.75
C ARG A 156 -0.48 11.28 13.81
N LEU A 157 -0.29 10.07 13.32
CA LEU A 157 1.02 9.39 13.31
C LEU A 157 1.92 10.01 12.23
N PRO A 158 2.98 10.77 12.61
CA PRO A 158 3.86 11.36 11.61
C PRO A 158 4.61 10.29 10.82
N GLY A 159 4.62 10.41 9.48
CA GLY A 159 5.26 9.45 8.59
C GLY A 159 4.55 8.10 8.47
N VAL A 160 3.31 7.99 8.96
CA VAL A 160 2.48 6.79 8.81
C VAL A 160 1.17 7.17 8.15
N ASP A 161 0.99 6.78 6.89
CA ASP A 161 -0.20 7.04 6.09
C ASP A 161 -1.10 5.80 6.01
N VAL A 162 -2.37 6.00 5.67
CA VAL A 162 -3.27 4.92 5.27
C VAL A 162 -3.59 5.09 3.79
N ARG A 163 -3.43 4.02 3.02
CA ARG A 163 -3.91 3.90 1.64
C ARG A 163 -5.14 3.01 1.66
N GLY A 164 -6.29 3.64 1.62
CA GLY A 164 -7.60 2.99 1.63
C GLY A 164 -8.39 3.32 0.37
N SER A 165 -9.68 3.54 0.51
CA SER A 165 -10.58 3.81 -0.61
C SER A 165 -10.10 5.01 -1.45
N GLY A 166 -10.04 4.81 -2.77
CA GLY A 166 -9.53 5.79 -3.73
C GLY A 166 -8.00 5.92 -3.76
N GLY A 167 -7.27 5.07 -3.04
CA GLY A 167 -5.81 5.01 -3.04
C GLY A 167 -5.26 3.82 -3.82
N TYR A 168 -3.94 3.78 -3.92
CA TYR A 168 -3.18 2.62 -4.40
C TYR A 168 -1.78 2.60 -3.82
N VAL A 169 -1.16 1.43 -3.83
CA VAL A 169 0.24 1.19 -3.54
C VAL A 169 0.96 0.71 -4.79
N ARG A 170 2.29 0.85 -4.78
CA ARG A 170 3.16 0.47 -5.91
C ARG A 170 4.20 -0.52 -5.44
#